data_21e2de6a2c72d0357547e6165a1d14b1
#
_entry.id   21e2de6a2c72d0357547e6165a1d14b1
#
_cell.length_a   1.000
_cell.length_b   1.000
_cell.length_c   1.000
_cell.angle_alpha   90.00
_cell.angle_beta   90.00
_cell.angle_gamma   90.00
#
_symmetry.space_group_name_H-M   'P 1'
#
loop_
_entity.id
_entity.type
_entity.pdbx_description
1 polymer ?
#
loop_
_entity_poly.entity_id
_entity_poly.type
_entity_poly.pdbx_seq_one_letter_code
_entity_poly.pdbx_strand_id
1 'polypeptide(L)'
;MSVKLIMTWDIIPGKEQEYFEFVVREFVPGMQGLGIQPTEAWYTTYGERPQIQTGGVAKDLSTMRDVLKTSEWVLLRDRLLEFVTNFEWKVVHASSGFQM
;
A
#
# COMPACT_ATOMS: atom_id res chain seq x y z
N MET A 1 -0.39 7.10 -18.93
CA MET A 1 0.09 5.74 -18.62
C MET A 1 -0.01 5.51 -17.11
N SER A 2 -0.67 4.46 -16.71
CA SER A 2 -0.87 4.22 -15.29
C SER A 2 0.41 3.81 -14.59
N VAL A 3 0.46 4.07 -13.29
CA VAL A 3 1.60 3.71 -12.46
C VAL A 3 1.08 2.96 -11.24
N LYS A 4 1.94 2.17 -10.64
CA LYS A 4 1.58 1.33 -9.52
C LYS A 4 2.49 1.63 -8.34
N LEU A 5 1.87 1.84 -7.18
CA LEU A 5 2.57 1.96 -5.93
C LEU A 5 2.63 0.57 -5.31
N ILE A 6 3.82 0.06 -5.10
CA ILE A 6 4.02 -1.24 -4.46
C ILE A 6 4.52 -0.99 -3.06
N MET A 7 3.85 -1.58 -2.08
CA MET A 7 4.21 -1.42 -0.68
C MET A 7 4.42 -2.78 -0.05
N THR A 8 5.40 -2.87 0.82
CA THR A 8 5.69 -4.11 1.55
C THR A 8 5.91 -3.79 3.01
N TRP A 9 5.53 -4.72 3.87
CA TRP A 9 5.75 -4.57 5.31
C TRP A 9 5.54 -5.88 6.03
N ASP A 10 5.87 -5.88 7.32
CA ASP A 10 5.60 -6.99 8.24
C ASP A 10 4.64 -6.49 9.31
N ILE A 11 3.71 -7.33 9.72
CA ILE A 11 2.76 -6.98 10.78
C ILE A 11 3.45 -7.16 12.12
N ILE A 12 3.33 -6.17 13.02
CA ILE A 12 3.88 -6.28 14.36
C ILE A 12 3.19 -7.43 15.09
N PRO A 13 3.95 -8.39 15.62
CA PRO A 13 3.32 -9.53 16.35
C PRO A 13 2.43 -9.02 17.48
N GLY A 14 1.24 -9.59 17.56
CA GLY A 14 0.26 -9.20 18.57
C GLY A 14 -0.70 -8.12 18.13
N LYS A 15 -0.46 -7.49 16.97
CA LYS A 15 -1.32 -6.42 16.48
C LYS A 15 -2.12 -6.82 15.25
N GLU A 16 -2.17 -8.10 14.95
CA GLU A 16 -2.78 -8.58 13.71
C GLU A 16 -4.23 -8.12 13.55
N GLN A 17 -5.02 -8.27 14.61
CA GLN A 17 -6.43 -7.94 14.52
C GLN A 17 -6.65 -6.44 14.29
N GLU A 18 -5.94 -5.62 15.06
CA GLU A 18 -6.03 -4.17 14.91
C GLU A 18 -5.57 -3.73 13.52
N TYR A 19 -4.50 -4.37 13.03
CA TYR A 19 -3.99 -4.11 11.70
C TYR A 19 -5.05 -4.37 10.63
N PHE A 20 -5.69 -5.55 10.67
CA PHE A 20 -6.69 -5.88 9.67
C PHE A 20 -7.89 -4.94 9.74
N GLU A 21 -8.31 -4.56 10.93
CA GLU A 21 -9.39 -3.61 11.07
C GLU A 21 -9.03 -2.26 10.49
N PHE A 22 -7.82 -1.79 10.76
CA PHE A 22 -7.36 -0.52 10.22
C PHE A 22 -7.32 -0.56 8.69
N VAL A 23 -6.75 -1.63 8.12
CA VAL A 23 -6.62 -1.72 6.67
C VAL A 23 -7.98 -1.69 5.99
N VAL A 24 -8.94 -2.47 6.50
CA VAL A 24 -10.26 -2.56 5.88
C VAL A 24 -11.07 -1.28 6.08
N ARG A 25 -10.99 -0.67 7.25
CA ARG A 25 -11.86 0.46 7.59
C ARG A 25 -11.28 1.81 7.22
N GLU A 26 -9.96 1.95 7.18
CA GLU A 26 -9.34 3.25 6.97
C GLU A 26 -8.35 3.27 5.82
N PHE A 27 -7.43 2.31 5.76
CA PHE A 27 -6.34 2.39 4.81
C PHE A 27 -6.81 2.24 3.36
N VAL A 28 -7.55 1.17 3.08
CA VAL A 28 -8.05 0.94 1.73
C VAL A 28 -9.04 2.03 1.29
N PRO A 29 -10.05 2.37 2.11
CA PRO A 29 -10.94 3.47 1.71
C PRO A 29 -10.21 4.80 1.57
N GLY A 30 -9.22 5.07 2.42
CA GLY A 30 -8.44 6.30 2.33
C GLY A 30 -7.65 6.38 1.04
N MET A 31 -7.02 5.28 0.63
CA MET A 31 -6.30 5.21 -0.62
C MET A 31 -7.23 5.46 -1.80
N GLN A 32 -8.41 4.83 -1.79
CA GLN A 32 -9.40 5.03 -2.84
C GLN A 32 -9.84 6.48 -2.92
N GLY A 33 -10.04 7.11 -1.77
CA GLY A 33 -10.42 8.52 -1.72
C GLY A 33 -9.35 9.45 -2.29
N LEU A 34 -8.10 9.02 -2.28
CA LEU A 34 -6.99 9.79 -2.84
C LEU A 34 -6.77 9.50 -4.32
N GLY A 35 -7.53 8.57 -4.90
CA GLY A 35 -7.40 8.25 -6.31
C GLY A 35 -6.47 7.08 -6.61
N ILE A 36 -6.12 6.30 -5.59
CA ILE A 36 -5.30 5.11 -5.77
C ILE A 36 -6.19 3.89 -5.64
N GLN A 37 -6.32 3.14 -6.74
CA GLN A 37 -7.14 1.93 -6.73
C GLN A 37 -6.33 0.75 -6.23
N PRO A 38 -6.72 0.14 -5.11
CA PRO A 38 -6.01 -1.03 -4.60
C PRO A 38 -6.06 -2.18 -5.60
N THR A 39 -4.96 -2.89 -5.67
CA THR A 39 -4.87 -4.11 -6.48
C THR A 39 -4.80 -5.30 -5.52
N GLU A 40 -4.14 -6.37 -5.93
CA GLU A 40 -4.04 -7.55 -5.08
C GLU A 40 -3.13 -7.31 -3.88
N ALA A 41 -3.31 -8.11 -2.83
CA ALA A 41 -2.42 -8.15 -1.70
C ALA A 41 -1.93 -9.59 -1.52
N TRP A 42 -0.66 -9.75 -1.22
CA TRP A 42 -0.03 -11.06 -1.03
C TRP A 42 0.39 -11.21 0.41
N TYR A 43 0.10 -12.34 0.99
CA TYR A 43 0.48 -12.66 2.35
C TYR A 43 1.42 -13.86 2.33
N THR A 44 2.62 -13.69 2.90
CA THR A 44 3.62 -14.75 2.94
C THR A 44 3.56 -15.44 4.29
N THR A 45 3.35 -16.76 4.30
CA THR A 45 3.09 -17.49 5.53
C THR A 45 4.30 -18.27 6.05
N TYR A 46 5.43 -18.22 5.36
CA TYR A 46 6.56 -19.08 5.71
C TYR A 46 7.78 -18.33 6.19
N GLY A 47 7.60 -17.20 6.83
CA GLY A 47 8.72 -16.49 7.40
C GLY A 47 9.57 -15.70 6.44
N GLU A 48 9.33 -15.81 5.14
CA GLU A 48 10.02 -14.97 4.18
C GLU A 48 9.55 -13.53 4.30
N ARG A 49 10.46 -12.62 4.13
CA ARG A 49 10.10 -11.21 4.19
C ARG A 49 10.08 -10.61 2.81
N PRO A 50 9.20 -9.66 2.56
CA PRO A 50 8.20 -9.10 3.48
C PRO A 50 7.00 -10.02 3.66
N GLN A 51 6.32 -9.87 4.79
CA GLN A 51 5.14 -10.66 5.08
C GLN A 51 3.95 -10.26 4.21
N ILE A 52 3.80 -8.96 3.98
CA ILE A 52 2.70 -8.42 3.17
C ILE A 52 3.28 -7.67 1.98
N GLN A 53 2.72 -7.90 0.82
CA GLN A 53 2.97 -7.08 -0.35
C GLN A 53 1.64 -6.67 -0.94
N THR A 54 1.48 -5.38 -1.19
CA THR A 54 0.24 -4.85 -1.74
C THR A 54 0.54 -3.77 -2.76
N GLY A 55 -0.45 -3.41 -3.54
CA GLY A 55 -0.27 -2.39 -4.56
C GLY A 55 -1.50 -1.54 -4.75
N GLY A 56 -1.30 -0.41 -5.38
CA GLY A 56 -2.38 0.46 -5.78
C GLY A 56 -2.00 1.20 -7.05
N VAL A 57 -2.99 1.45 -7.91
CA VAL A 57 -2.76 2.02 -9.23
C VAL A 57 -3.34 3.43 -9.29
N ALA A 58 -2.56 4.37 -9.83
CA ALA A 58 -3.03 5.70 -10.16
C ALA A 58 -2.95 5.89 -11.67
N LYS A 59 -3.69 6.88 -12.19
CA LYS A 59 -3.82 7.03 -13.64
C LYS A 59 -2.51 7.43 -14.31
N ASP A 60 -1.64 8.15 -13.62
CA ASP A 60 -0.36 8.56 -14.18
C ASP A 60 0.61 8.93 -13.05
N LEU A 61 1.86 9.17 -13.43
CA LEU A 61 2.92 9.46 -12.46
C LEU A 61 2.70 10.79 -11.75
N SER A 62 2.20 11.79 -12.47
CA SER A 62 1.94 13.11 -11.88
C SER A 62 0.92 12.99 -10.76
N THR A 63 -0.17 12.28 -11.01
CA THR A 63 -1.20 12.04 -9.99
C THR A 63 -0.62 11.30 -8.80
N MET A 64 0.18 10.28 -9.05
CA MET A 64 0.79 9.51 -7.96
C MET A 64 1.70 10.38 -7.11
N ARG A 65 2.53 11.20 -7.75
CA ARG A 65 3.41 12.10 -7.02
C ARG A 65 2.63 13.09 -6.17
N ASP A 66 1.54 13.63 -6.72
CA ASP A 66 0.73 14.59 -5.98
C ASP A 66 0.10 13.94 -4.76
N VAL A 67 -0.45 12.74 -4.93
CA VAL A 67 -1.05 12.00 -3.81
C VAL A 67 -0.03 11.76 -2.71
N LEU A 68 1.17 11.32 -3.08
CA LEU A 68 2.19 10.97 -2.08
C LEU A 68 2.73 12.19 -1.33
N LYS A 69 2.42 13.40 -1.80
CA LYS A 69 2.80 14.63 -1.10
C LYS A 69 1.69 15.17 -0.22
N THR A 70 0.48 14.60 -0.28
CA THR A 70 -0.64 15.14 0.50
C THR A 70 -0.47 14.81 1.98
N SER A 71 -1.02 15.68 2.82
CA SER A 71 -1.05 15.40 4.25
C SER A 71 -1.95 14.21 4.56
N GLU A 72 -2.97 13.99 3.74
CA GLU A 72 -3.86 12.84 3.91
C GLU A 72 -3.10 11.53 3.77
N TRP A 73 -2.23 11.42 2.75
CA TRP A 73 -1.41 10.22 2.59
C TRP A 73 -0.44 10.06 3.76
N VAL A 74 0.21 11.15 4.16
CA VAL A 74 1.18 11.09 5.25
C VAL A 74 0.51 10.61 6.54
N LEU A 75 -0.68 11.12 6.84
CA LEU A 75 -1.40 10.70 8.04
C LEU A 75 -1.81 9.23 7.95
N LEU A 76 -2.26 8.81 6.79
CA LEU A 76 -2.68 7.42 6.58
C LEU A 76 -1.49 6.47 6.74
N ARG A 77 -0.35 6.84 6.16
CA ARG A 77 0.88 6.06 6.27
C ARG A 77 1.34 6.00 7.73
N ASP A 78 1.32 7.13 8.43
CA ASP A 78 1.77 7.16 9.81
C ASP A 78 0.88 6.30 10.70
N ARG A 79 -0.42 6.26 10.42
CA ARG A 79 -1.32 5.35 11.14
C ARG A 79 -0.96 3.90 10.87
N LEU A 80 -0.67 3.57 9.61
CA LEU A 80 -0.25 2.20 9.26
C LEU A 80 1.00 1.79 10.03
N LEU A 81 1.94 2.72 10.18
CA LEU A 81 3.21 2.43 10.85
C LEU A 81 3.04 2.08 12.33
N GLU A 82 1.87 2.31 12.92
CA GLU A 82 1.60 1.87 14.29
C GLU A 82 1.41 0.36 14.37
N PHE A 83 1.14 -0.29 13.24
CA PHE A 83 0.81 -1.71 13.21
C PHE A 83 1.84 -2.56 12.47
N VAL A 84 2.77 -1.94 11.76
CA VAL A 84 3.70 -2.66 10.87
C VAL A 84 5.13 -2.20 11.07
N THR A 85 6.07 -3.06 10.64
CA THR A 85 7.49 -2.74 10.60
C THR A 85 8.02 -3.01 9.21
N ASN A 86 9.23 -2.53 8.94
CA ASN A 86 9.92 -2.76 7.66
C ASN A 86 9.11 -2.27 6.47
N PHE A 87 8.42 -1.14 6.65
CA PHE A 87 7.62 -0.55 5.58
C PHE A 87 8.54 -0.02 4.48
N GLU A 88 8.28 -0.46 3.25
CA GLU A 88 8.98 0.03 2.06
C GLU A 88 7.97 0.24 0.96
N TRP A 89 8.28 1.16 0.05
CA TRP A 89 7.42 1.40 -1.09
C TRP A 89 8.22 1.85 -2.29
N LYS A 90 7.67 1.61 -3.46
CA LYS A 90 8.24 2.12 -4.71
C LYS A 90 7.12 2.32 -5.72
N VAL A 91 7.39 3.16 -6.71
CA VAL A 91 6.43 3.42 -7.79
C VAL A 91 7.02 2.85 -9.07
N VAL A 92 6.22 2.07 -9.78
CA VAL A 92 6.63 1.46 -11.05
C VAL A 92 5.55 1.73 -12.08
N HIS A 93 5.89 1.55 -13.35
CA HIS A 93 4.88 1.60 -14.39
C HIS A 93 3.96 0.38 -14.25
N ALA A 94 2.66 0.61 -14.32
CA ALA A 94 1.71 -0.47 -14.32
C ALA A 94 1.59 -0.95 -15.75
N SER A 95 2.48 -1.85 -16.13
CA SER A 95 2.41 -2.32 -17.50
C SER A 95 1.19 -3.19 -17.69
N SER A 96 0.66 -3.06 -18.85
CA SER A 96 -0.54 -3.77 -19.19
C SER A 96 -0.21 -5.18 -19.65
N GLY A 97 0.40 -5.79 -19.11
CA GLY A 97 0.66 -7.03 -19.68
C GLY A 97 1.78 -7.84 -19.11
N PHE A 98 1.70 -7.49 -19.14
CA PHE A 98 2.36 -7.96 -18.83
C PHE A 98 3.18 -8.36 -19.17
N GLN A 99 3.47 -8.08 -19.22
CA GLN A 99 4.23 -8.41 -19.58
C GLN A 99 4.89 -9.22 -19.25
N MET A 100 4.72 -9.56 -19.44
CA MET A 100 5.00 -10.41 -19.15
C MET A 100 5.42 -10.70 -19.31
#